data_8587f56273c3c6ef57e789fb3a35515c
#
_entry.id   8587f56273c3c6ef57e789fb3a35515c
#
_cell.length_a   1.000
_cell.length_b   1.000
_cell.length_c   1.000
_cell.angle_alpha   90.00
_cell.angle_beta   90.00
_cell.angle_gamma   90.00
#
_symmetry.space_group_name_H-M   'P 1'
#
loop_
_entity.id
_entity.type
_entity.pdbx_description
1 polymer ?
#
loop_
_entity_poly.entity_id
_entity_poly.type
_entity_poly.pdbx_seq_one_letter_code
_entity_poly.pdbx_strand_id
1 'polypeptide(L)'
;MEIYKEVGKPAEVVKRFQIAKMKGTHGIGHTRMATESAVTTLGAHPFSTGEDQCLVHNGSLSNHNSLRRELIRKEMTFETENDSEVAASFITYRMNSGRTLKEALESALVELDGFYTFVVGTENGFGVLRDPIACKPAVLAETPDYVAFGSEYRALTSLPKIEKAKVWEPEPATVYFWGH
;
A
#
# COMPACT_ATOMS: atom_id res chain seq x y z
N MET A 1 -8.65 12.16 -3.42
CA MET A 1 -7.34 11.46 -3.64
C MET A 1 -6.89 11.66 -5.09
N GLU A 2 -5.59 11.82 -5.34
CA GLU A 2 -5.00 11.90 -6.69
C GLU A 2 -3.99 10.76 -6.86
N ILE A 3 -4.03 10.06 -8.00
CA ILE A 3 -3.16 8.91 -8.28
C ILE A 3 -2.38 9.17 -9.57
N TYR A 4 -1.07 9.04 -9.49
CA TYR A 4 -0.15 9.23 -10.61
C TYR A 4 0.67 7.95 -10.81
N LYS A 5 0.60 7.38 -11.98
CA LYS A 5 1.29 6.14 -12.36
C LYS A 5 2.05 6.36 -13.67
N GLU A 6 3.29 5.94 -13.73
CA GLU A 6 4.09 6.05 -14.96
C GLU A 6 5.23 5.02 -14.96
N VAL A 7 5.61 4.62 -16.16
CA VAL A 7 6.81 3.81 -16.41
C VAL A 7 7.99 4.76 -16.59
N GLY A 8 9.06 4.56 -15.82
CA GLY A 8 10.28 5.37 -15.92
C GLY A 8 11.01 5.49 -14.59
N LYS A 9 12.06 6.28 -14.60
CA LYS A 9 12.83 6.55 -13.38
C LYS A 9 12.04 7.44 -12.43
N PRO A 10 12.07 7.21 -11.11
CA PRO A 10 11.32 8.01 -10.13
C PRO A 10 11.51 9.51 -10.28
N ALA A 11 12.75 9.98 -10.53
CA ALA A 11 13.04 11.40 -10.71
C ALA A 11 12.35 12.02 -11.93
N GLU A 12 12.19 11.26 -13.02
CA GLU A 12 11.49 11.70 -14.22
C GLU A 12 9.98 11.77 -13.98
N VAL A 13 9.44 10.80 -13.24
CA VAL A 13 8.03 10.76 -12.84
C VAL A 13 7.69 11.94 -11.92
N VAL A 14 8.52 12.21 -10.92
CA VAL A 14 8.40 13.37 -10.03
C VAL A 14 8.36 14.67 -10.83
N LYS A 15 9.26 14.83 -11.82
CA LYS A 15 9.30 16.01 -12.68
C LYS A 15 8.08 16.12 -13.58
N ARG A 16 7.66 15.02 -14.22
CA ARG A 16 6.52 14.96 -15.14
C ARG A 16 5.23 15.41 -14.48
N PHE A 17 4.93 14.87 -13.32
CA PHE A 17 3.70 15.17 -12.57
C PHE A 17 3.85 16.33 -11.58
N GLN A 18 5.01 16.99 -11.54
CA GLN A 18 5.28 18.10 -10.63
C GLN A 18 5.01 17.77 -9.15
N ILE A 19 5.28 16.53 -8.74
CA ILE A 19 4.96 16.01 -7.41
C ILE A 19 5.50 16.90 -6.28
N ALA A 20 6.65 17.52 -6.48
CA ALA A 20 7.24 18.45 -5.50
C ALA A 20 6.37 19.70 -5.20
N LYS A 21 5.37 20.01 -6.03
CA LYS A 21 4.44 21.13 -5.82
C LYS A 21 3.13 20.70 -5.16
N MET A 22 2.89 19.40 -5.04
CA MET A 22 1.68 18.86 -4.44
C MET A 22 1.65 19.10 -2.93
N LYS A 23 0.45 19.22 -2.40
CA LYS A 23 0.20 19.39 -0.97
C LYS A 23 -0.83 18.37 -0.54
N GLY A 24 -0.65 17.81 0.65
CA GLY A 24 -1.57 16.84 1.22
C GLY A 24 -1.18 16.52 2.66
N THR A 25 -2.04 15.83 3.35
CA THR A 25 -1.81 15.35 4.72
C THR A 25 -0.92 14.12 4.73
N HIS A 26 -1.01 13.28 3.68
CA HIS A 26 -0.16 12.10 3.52
C HIS A 26 0.02 11.75 2.03
N GLY A 27 1.01 10.92 1.74
CA GLY A 27 1.29 10.41 0.41
C GLY A 27 1.86 9.00 0.47
N ILE A 28 1.46 8.17 -0.47
CA ILE A 28 1.95 6.80 -0.63
C ILE A 28 2.65 6.69 -1.98
N GLY A 29 3.81 6.06 -2.02
CA GLY A 29 4.56 5.86 -3.25
C GLY A 29 5.16 4.47 -3.34
N HIS A 30 5.36 4.01 -4.57
CA HIS A 30 5.98 2.72 -4.84
C HIS A 30 6.87 2.79 -6.07
N THR A 31 8.06 2.20 -5.97
CA THR A 31 8.95 1.98 -7.10
C THR A 31 9.02 0.48 -7.37
N ARG A 32 8.36 0.02 -8.43
CA ARG A 32 8.31 -1.40 -8.78
C ARG A 32 9.45 -1.79 -9.70
N MET A 33 10.07 -2.92 -9.42
CA MET A 33 10.86 -3.66 -10.39
C MET A 33 10.08 -4.93 -10.77
N ALA A 34 9.64 -5.01 -12.03
CA ALA A 34 8.95 -6.19 -12.53
C ALA A 34 9.98 -7.29 -12.83
N THR A 35 9.75 -8.51 -12.31
CA THR A 35 10.60 -9.68 -12.57
C THR A 35 9.94 -10.68 -13.51
N GLU A 36 8.62 -10.81 -13.47
CA GLU A 36 7.86 -11.85 -14.19
C GLU A 36 6.70 -11.30 -15.03
N SER A 37 6.35 -10.01 -14.89
CA SER A 37 5.23 -9.40 -15.59
C SER A 37 5.66 -8.20 -16.42
N ALA A 38 4.87 -7.87 -17.45
CA ALA A 38 5.11 -6.69 -18.26
C ALA A 38 5.14 -5.40 -17.42
N VAL A 39 6.07 -4.52 -17.75
CA VAL A 39 6.13 -3.17 -17.16
C VAL A 39 5.13 -2.29 -17.89
N THR A 40 4.02 -2.01 -17.26
CA THR A 40 2.95 -1.15 -17.80
C THR A 40 2.50 -0.15 -16.77
N THR A 41 1.98 0.98 -17.22
CA THR A 41 1.38 2.00 -16.34
C THR A 41 0.19 1.42 -15.56
N LEU A 42 -0.65 0.61 -16.19
CA LEU A 42 -1.81 -0.01 -15.56
C LEU A 42 -1.40 -0.96 -14.42
N GLY A 43 -0.36 -1.78 -14.64
CA GLY A 43 0.18 -2.71 -13.64
C GLY A 43 1.07 -2.07 -12.58
N ALA A 44 1.30 -0.75 -12.62
CA ALA A 44 2.07 -0.05 -11.62
C ALA A 44 1.24 0.24 -10.36
N HIS A 45 1.90 0.33 -9.20
CA HIS A 45 1.28 0.78 -7.96
C HIS A 45 1.11 2.32 -7.94
N PRO A 46 0.20 2.84 -7.11
CA PRO A 46 -0.74 2.13 -6.25
C PRO A 46 -1.92 1.56 -7.03
N PHE A 47 -2.62 0.59 -6.44
CA PHE A 47 -3.92 0.12 -6.92
C PHE A 47 -5.04 0.78 -6.13
N SER A 48 -6.04 1.29 -6.85
CA SER A 48 -7.25 1.86 -6.28
C SER A 48 -8.45 1.19 -6.94
N THR A 49 -9.31 0.60 -6.15
CA THR A 49 -10.48 -0.17 -6.61
C THR A 49 -11.79 0.32 -5.99
N GLY A 50 -11.73 1.39 -5.21
CA GLY A 50 -12.85 2.08 -4.56
C GLY A 50 -12.74 3.59 -4.72
N GLU A 51 -13.70 4.32 -4.17
CA GLU A 51 -13.76 5.78 -4.26
C GLU A 51 -12.65 6.47 -3.45
N ASP A 52 -12.32 5.91 -2.28
CA ASP A 52 -11.36 6.50 -1.34
C ASP A 52 -10.45 5.43 -0.73
N GLN A 53 -9.68 4.75 -1.57
CA GLN A 53 -8.70 3.76 -1.10
C GLN A 53 -7.62 3.60 -2.16
N CYS A 54 -6.36 3.61 -1.75
CA CYS A 54 -5.24 3.17 -2.58
C CYS A 54 -4.29 2.28 -1.78
N LEU A 55 -3.75 1.27 -2.44
CA LEU A 55 -2.89 0.26 -1.84
C LEU A 55 -1.57 0.15 -2.59
N VAL A 56 -0.46 0.11 -1.85
CA VAL A 56 0.82 -0.38 -2.33
C VAL A 56 1.17 -1.69 -1.63
N HIS A 57 1.75 -2.62 -2.38
CA HIS A 57 2.04 -3.99 -1.96
C HIS A 57 3.50 -4.32 -2.24
N ASN A 58 4.17 -4.84 -1.24
CA ASN A 58 5.46 -5.51 -1.39
C ASN A 58 5.32 -6.96 -0.94
N GLY A 59 5.37 -7.91 -1.87
CA GLY A 59 5.18 -9.33 -1.58
C GLY A 59 4.51 -10.09 -2.71
N SER A 60 3.81 -11.16 -2.34
CA SER A 60 3.03 -11.98 -3.23
C SER A 60 1.90 -12.68 -2.46
N LEU A 61 0.70 -12.71 -3.05
CA LEU A 61 -0.45 -13.44 -2.52
C LEU A 61 -0.58 -14.80 -3.20
N SER A 62 -0.47 -15.88 -2.41
CA SER A 62 -0.56 -17.26 -2.91
C SER A 62 -1.98 -17.61 -3.34
N ASN A 63 -2.99 -17.09 -2.63
CA ASN A 63 -4.39 -17.41 -2.88
C ASN A 63 -5.14 -16.39 -3.77
N HIS A 64 -4.42 -15.46 -4.44
CA HIS A 64 -5.03 -14.35 -5.20
C HIS A 64 -6.03 -14.82 -6.27
N ASN A 65 -5.78 -15.93 -6.95
CA ASN A 65 -6.67 -16.43 -7.99
C ASN A 65 -8.02 -16.94 -7.44
N SER A 66 -8.02 -17.61 -6.30
CA SER A 66 -9.27 -18.05 -5.66
C SER A 66 -10.06 -16.88 -5.08
N LEU A 67 -9.35 -15.93 -4.47
CA LEU A 67 -9.92 -14.72 -3.93
C LEU A 67 -10.52 -13.83 -5.04
N ARG A 68 -9.82 -13.70 -6.18
CA ARG A 68 -10.34 -13.00 -7.37
C ARG A 68 -11.69 -13.59 -7.81
N ARG A 69 -11.79 -14.93 -7.95
CA ARG A 69 -13.06 -15.59 -8.33
C ARG A 69 -14.17 -15.36 -7.32
N GLU A 70 -13.84 -15.29 -6.04
CA GLU A 70 -14.80 -14.98 -4.99
C GLU A 70 -15.29 -13.54 -5.09
N LEU A 71 -14.38 -12.58 -5.25
CA LEU A 71 -14.71 -11.16 -5.38
C LEU A 71 -15.51 -10.86 -6.65
N ILE A 72 -15.25 -11.56 -7.77
CA ILE A 72 -16.07 -11.45 -8.99
C ILE A 72 -17.51 -11.90 -8.72
N ARG A 73 -17.75 -12.96 -7.95
CA ARG A 73 -19.10 -13.37 -7.55
C ARG A 73 -19.81 -12.33 -6.65
N LYS A 74 -19.04 -11.42 -6.06
CA LYS A 74 -19.50 -10.29 -5.26
C LYS A 74 -19.51 -8.98 -6.06
N GLU A 75 -19.55 -9.11 -7.38
CA GLU A 75 -19.67 -8.00 -8.35
C GLU A 75 -18.45 -7.05 -8.42
N MET A 76 -17.30 -7.47 -7.86
CA MET A 76 -16.05 -6.71 -8.03
C MET A 76 -15.48 -6.95 -9.43
N THR A 77 -14.92 -5.90 -10.04
CA THR A 77 -14.29 -5.94 -11.37
C THR A 77 -12.78 -5.81 -11.27
N PHE A 78 -12.07 -6.32 -12.27
CA PHE A 78 -10.61 -6.30 -12.33
C PHE A 78 -10.14 -5.86 -13.70
N GLU A 79 -9.09 -5.06 -13.74
CA GLU A 79 -8.47 -4.56 -14.98
C GLU A 79 -7.14 -5.25 -15.30
N THR A 80 -6.52 -5.89 -14.30
CA THR A 80 -5.22 -6.56 -14.44
C THR A 80 -5.24 -7.96 -13.83
N GLU A 81 -4.24 -8.76 -14.15
CA GLU A 81 -4.00 -10.04 -13.48
C GLU A 81 -3.13 -9.91 -12.20
N ASN A 82 -2.89 -8.68 -11.74
CA ASN A 82 -2.02 -8.42 -10.60
C ASN A 82 -2.68 -8.84 -9.28
N ASP A 83 -1.93 -9.50 -8.41
CA ASP A 83 -2.35 -9.89 -7.06
C ASP A 83 -2.58 -8.67 -6.15
N SER A 84 -1.88 -7.56 -6.41
CA SER A 84 -2.07 -6.31 -5.66
C SER A 84 -3.42 -5.67 -5.93
N GLU A 85 -3.97 -5.81 -7.16
CA GLU A 85 -5.34 -5.39 -7.45
C GLU A 85 -6.35 -6.24 -6.67
N VAL A 86 -6.09 -7.54 -6.53
CA VAL A 86 -6.94 -8.43 -5.72
C VAL A 86 -6.91 -8.02 -4.26
N ALA A 87 -5.74 -7.68 -3.71
CA ALA A 87 -5.62 -7.16 -2.35
C ALA A 87 -6.40 -5.85 -2.17
N ALA A 88 -6.24 -4.90 -3.10
CA ALA A 88 -6.97 -3.63 -3.07
C ALA A 88 -8.49 -3.86 -3.13
N SER A 89 -8.96 -4.71 -4.04
CA SER A 89 -10.38 -5.07 -4.18
C SER A 89 -10.94 -5.75 -2.93
N PHE A 90 -10.13 -6.60 -2.28
CA PHE A 90 -10.53 -7.22 -1.00
C PHE A 90 -10.76 -6.16 0.08
N ILE A 91 -9.83 -5.23 0.24
CA ILE A 91 -9.96 -4.13 1.23
C ILE A 91 -11.20 -3.28 0.90
N THR A 92 -11.37 -2.87 -0.36
CA THR A 92 -12.53 -2.11 -0.81
C THR A 92 -13.84 -2.85 -0.52
N TYR A 93 -13.92 -4.14 -0.82
CA TYR A 93 -15.09 -4.96 -0.53
C TYR A 93 -15.44 -4.97 0.96
N ARG A 94 -14.42 -5.10 1.83
CA ARG A 94 -14.61 -5.07 3.28
C ARG A 94 -15.10 -3.70 3.77
N MET A 95 -14.53 -2.62 3.25
CA MET A 95 -14.95 -1.26 3.58
C MET A 95 -16.38 -0.97 3.11
N ASN A 96 -16.74 -1.38 1.90
CA ASN A 96 -18.10 -1.24 1.36
C ASN A 96 -19.13 -2.07 2.16
N SER A 97 -18.68 -3.12 2.86
CA SER A 97 -19.50 -3.91 3.79
C SER A 97 -19.64 -3.26 5.18
N GLY A 98 -19.19 -2.00 5.35
CA GLY A 98 -19.33 -1.22 6.58
C GLY A 98 -18.16 -1.35 7.57
N ARG A 99 -17.04 -1.97 7.17
CA ARG A 99 -15.85 -2.05 8.01
C ARG A 99 -14.99 -0.78 7.87
N THR A 100 -14.35 -0.39 8.95
CA THR A 100 -13.28 0.61 8.92
C THR A 100 -12.05 0.07 8.15
N LEU A 101 -11.15 0.95 7.69
CA LEU A 101 -9.90 0.51 7.08
C LEU A 101 -9.10 -0.43 7.99
N LYS A 102 -9.01 -0.11 9.29
CA LYS A 102 -8.32 -0.95 10.26
C LYS A 102 -8.91 -2.37 10.31
N GLU A 103 -10.23 -2.49 10.44
CA GLU A 103 -10.91 -3.79 10.46
C GLU A 103 -10.78 -4.56 9.13
N ALA A 104 -10.75 -3.85 8.00
CA ALA A 104 -10.51 -4.45 6.70
C ALA A 104 -9.08 -5.02 6.60
N LEU A 105 -8.09 -4.30 7.09
CA LEU A 105 -6.70 -4.77 7.17
C LEU A 105 -6.53 -5.95 8.15
N GLU A 106 -7.20 -5.91 9.31
CA GLU A 106 -7.21 -7.03 10.25
C GLU A 106 -7.85 -8.28 9.64
N SER A 107 -8.90 -8.13 8.81
CA SER A 107 -9.48 -9.23 8.04
C SER A 107 -8.49 -9.82 7.03
N ALA A 108 -7.64 -8.99 6.44
CA ALA A 108 -6.62 -9.43 5.50
C ALA A 108 -5.59 -10.39 6.13
N LEU A 109 -5.25 -10.21 7.41
CA LEU A 109 -4.35 -11.13 8.15
C LEU A 109 -4.91 -12.54 8.27
N VAL A 110 -6.24 -12.71 8.20
CA VAL A 110 -6.91 -14.01 8.34
C VAL A 110 -7.20 -14.66 7.00
N GLU A 111 -7.53 -13.85 5.99
CA GLU A 111 -8.12 -14.34 4.73
C GLU A 111 -7.14 -14.34 3.57
N LEU A 112 -6.09 -13.52 3.63
CA LEU A 112 -5.05 -13.51 2.60
C LEU A 112 -3.93 -14.49 2.97
N ASP A 113 -3.52 -15.27 1.99
CA ASP A 113 -2.40 -16.20 2.11
C ASP A 113 -1.22 -15.71 1.23
N GLY A 114 -0.02 -15.79 1.80
CA GLY A 114 1.20 -15.32 1.13
C GLY A 114 2.16 -14.63 2.07
N PHE A 115 3.01 -13.80 1.51
CA PHE A 115 3.92 -12.94 2.25
C PHE A 115 3.84 -11.52 1.69
N TYR A 116 3.49 -10.56 2.53
CA TYR A 116 3.16 -9.23 2.05
C TYR A 116 3.31 -8.15 3.12
N THR A 117 3.67 -6.97 2.69
CA THR A 117 3.50 -5.73 3.45
C THR A 117 2.63 -4.80 2.63
N PHE A 118 1.54 -4.32 3.22
CA PHE A 118 0.67 -3.33 2.61
C PHE A 118 0.82 -1.97 3.25
N VAL A 119 0.77 -0.93 2.44
CA VAL A 119 0.46 0.43 2.90
C VAL A 119 -0.78 0.88 2.16
N VAL A 120 -1.80 1.25 2.90
CA VAL A 120 -3.12 1.62 2.36
C VAL A 120 -3.48 3.01 2.85
N GLY A 121 -3.82 3.90 1.93
CA GLY A 121 -4.25 5.26 2.23
C GLY A 121 -5.71 5.49 1.87
N THR A 122 -6.36 6.30 2.69
CA THR A 122 -7.69 6.84 2.47
C THR A 122 -7.66 8.34 2.80
N GLU A 123 -8.74 9.08 2.55
CA GLU A 123 -8.86 10.48 2.96
C GLU A 123 -8.58 10.69 4.46
N ASN A 124 -9.03 9.74 5.30
CA ASN A 124 -9.01 9.88 6.75
C ASN A 124 -7.75 9.32 7.43
N GLY A 125 -6.76 8.89 6.67
CA GLY A 125 -5.52 8.37 7.22
C GLY A 125 -4.89 7.26 6.39
N PHE A 126 -3.89 6.59 6.98
CA PHE A 126 -3.26 5.44 6.33
C PHE A 126 -2.99 4.31 7.31
N GLY A 127 -2.96 3.09 6.78
CA GLY A 127 -2.62 1.89 7.53
C GLY A 127 -1.41 1.18 6.95
N VAL A 128 -0.65 0.52 7.83
CA VAL A 128 0.43 -0.41 7.48
C VAL A 128 0.06 -1.77 8.04
N LEU A 129 0.11 -2.78 7.19
CA LEU A 129 -0.09 -4.16 7.60
C LEU A 129 1.15 -4.97 7.25
N ARG A 130 1.69 -5.69 8.21
CA ARG A 130 2.74 -6.69 8.02
C ARG A 130 2.19 -8.09 8.24
N ASP A 131 2.41 -8.97 7.28
CA ASP A 131 1.96 -10.36 7.33
C ASP A 131 2.63 -11.17 8.47
N PRO A 132 2.14 -12.38 8.82
CA PRO A 132 2.72 -13.19 9.89
C PRO A 132 4.13 -13.69 9.61
N ILE A 133 4.53 -13.86 8.34
CA ILE A 133 5.87 -14.32 7.96
C ILE A 133 6.89 -13.20 8.10
N ALA A 134 6.47 -11.95 7.83
CA ALA A 134 7.27 -10.73 7.97
C ALA A 134 8.62 -10.75 7.23
N CYS A 135 8.71 -11.49 6.13
CA CYS A 135 9.96 -11.61 5.37
C CYS A 135 10.26 -10.39 4.50
N LYS A 136 9.27 -9.54 4.22
CA LYS A 136 9.50 -8.30 3.47
C LYS A 136 10.03 -7.22 4.40
N PRO A 137 11.09 -6.48 3.98
CA PRO A 137 11.63 -5.43 4.79
C PRO A 137 10.61 -4.30 4.97
N ALA A 138 10.54 -3.76 6.17
CA ALA A 138 9.64 -2.69 6.55
C ALA A 138 10.23 -1.92 7.71
N VAL A 139 10.17 -0.59 7.68
CA VAL A 139 10.61 0.29 8.74
C VAL A 139 9.63 1.44 8.92
N LEU A 140 9.34 1.77 10.14
CA LEU A 140 8.54 2.92 10.54
C LEU A 140 9.42 3.93 11.26
N ALA A 141 9.12 5.20 11.05
CA ALA A 141 9.73 6.31 11.77
C ALA A 141 8.66 7.30 12.21
N GLU A 142 8.62 7.62 13.47
CA GLU A 142 7.63 8.52 14.06
C GLU A 142 8.29 9.67 14.80
N THR A 143 7.79 10.85 14.54
CA THR A 143 8.12 12.10 15.24
C THR A 143 6.83 12.76 15.72
N PRO A 144 6.88 13.81 16.53
CA PRO A 144 5.68 14.59 16.84
C PRO A 144 5.00 15.23 15.63
N ASP A 145 5.72 15.38 14.52
CA ASP A 145 5.27 16.11 13.33
C ASP A 145 4.75 15.17 12.22
N TYR A 146 5.22 13.91 12.16
CA TYR A 146 4.83 12.95 11.12
C TYR A 146 5.12 11.49 11.48
N VAL A 147 4.46 10.60 10.76
CA VAL A 147 4.82 9.17 10.66
C VAL A 147 5.24 8.86 9.24
N ALA A 148 6.30 8.09 9.08
CA ALA A 148 6.81 7.65 7.79
C ALA A 148 7.01 6.13 7.75
N PHE A 149 6.71 5.53 6.60
CA PHE A 149 6.97 4.13 6.29
C PHE A 149 7.97 4.04 5.13
N GLY A 150 8.85 3.07 5.19
CA GLY A 150 9.72 2.70 4.07
C GLY A 150 10.05 1.21 4.07
N SER A 151 10.41 0.66 2.92
CA SER A 151 10.99 -0.70 2.88
C SER A 151 12.39 -0.72 3.51
N GLU A 152 13.11 0.39 3.46
CA GLU A 152 14.45 0.53 4.03
C GLU A 152 14.61 1.89 4.73
N TYR A 153 15.31 1.91 5.85
CA TYR A 153 15.59 3.16 6.58
C TYR A 153 16.27 4.22 5.70
N ARG A 154 17.12 3.80 4.76
CA ARG A 154 17.78 4.70 3.82
C ARG A 154 16.81 5.58 3.03
N ALA A 155 15.62 5.08 2.73
CA ALA A 155 14.58 5.86 2.03
C ALA A 155 14.04 7.01 2.88
N LEU A 156 14.14 6.90 4.20
CA LEU A 156 13.62 7.89 5.16
C LEU A 156 14.66 8.95 5.57
N THR A 157 15.93 8.73 5.26
CA THR A 157 17.03 9.60 5.76
C THR A 157 16.99 11.05 5.28
N SER A 158 16.23 11.33 4.21
CA SER A 158 16.02 12.70 3.71
C SER A 158 14.87 13.45 4.38
N LEU A 159 14.12 12.80 5.27
CA LEU A 159 13.01 13.43 5.95
C LEU A 159 13.48 14.41 7.04
N PRO A 160 12.74 15.50 7.27
CA PRO A 160 13.10 16.48 8.29
C PRO A 160 13.15 15.86 9.69
N LYS A 161 14.19 16.16 10.47
CA LYS A 161 14.32 15.73 11.88
C LYS A 161 14.30 14.20 12.09
N ILE A 162 14.63 13.42 11.05
CA ILE A 162 14.63 11.95 11.13
C ILE A 162 15.56 11.41 12.21
N GLU A 163 16.64 12.12 12.53
CA GLU A 163 17.58 11.79 13.61
C GLU A 163 16.94 11.80 15.01
N LYS A 164 15.76 12.40 15.15
CA LYS A 164 14.98 12.47 16.40
C LYS A 164 13.79 11.51 16.39
N ALA A 165 13.55 10.83 15.27
CA ALA A 165 12.43 9.91 15.15
C ALA A 165 12.63 8.66 16.01
N LYS A 166 11.55 8.14 16.57
CA LYS A 166 11.48 6.77 17.02
C LYS A 166 11.41 5.88 15.77
N VAL A 167 12.42 5.02 15.59
CA VAL A 167 12.50 4.12 14.44
C VAL A 167 12.34 2.68 14.91
N TRP A 168 11.47 1.91 14.23
CA TRP A 168 11.27 0.49 14.52
C TRP A 168 10.82 -0.30 13.31
N GLU A 169 10.96 -1.62 13.35
CA GLU A 169 10.31 -2.53 12.40
C GLU A 169 8.90 -2.84 12.88
N PRO A 170 7.88 -2.82 11.99
CA PRO A 170 6.54 -3.28 12.34
C PRO A 170 6.57 -4.75 12.78
N GLU A 171 5.86 -5.08 13.83
CA GLU A 171 5.72 -6.45 14.32
C GLU A 171 5.00 -7.34 13.29
N PRO A 172 5.34 -8.64 13.21
CA PRO A 172 4.61 -9.60 12.39
C PRO A 172 3.13 -9.67 12.79
N ALA A 173 2.27 -10.00 11.84
CA ALA A 173 0.82 -10.14 12.03
C ALA A 173 0.16 -8.90 12.68
N THR A 174 0.66 -7.70 12.36
CA THR A 174 0.21 -6.47 13.03
C THR A 174 -0.27 -5.44 12.02
N VAL A 175 -1.35 -4.76 12.40
CA VAL A 175 -1.90 -3.60 11.69
C VAL A 175 -1.63 -2.34 12.50
N TYR A 176 -1.00 -1.38 11.86
CA TYR A 176 -0.84 -0.02 12.38
C TYR A 176 -1.75 0.91 11.59
N PHE A 177 -2.36 1.87 12.26
CA PHE A 177 -3.23 2.85 11.63
C PHE A 177 -3.03 4.24 12.25
N TRP A 178 -2.91 5.24 11.39
CA TRP A 178 -2.85 6.65 11.76
C TRP A 178 -3.95 7.39 11.03
N GLY A 179 -4.88 7.93 11.80
CA GLY A 179 -5.97 8.79 11.32
C GLY A 179 -5.74 10.26 11.71
N HIS A 180 -6.45 11.16 11.06
CA HIS A 180 -6.50 12.60 11.38
C HIS A 180 -7.94 13.11 11.42
#